data_18520863636e1d6db934236b3d901f9e
#
_entry.id   18520863636e1d6db934236b3d901f9e
#
_cell.length_a   1.000
_cell.length_b   1.000
_cell.length_c   1.000
_cell.angle_alpha   90.00
_cell.angle_beta   90.00
_cell.angle_gamma   90.00
#
_symmetry.space_group_name_H-M   'P 1'
#
loop_
_entity.id
_entity.type
_entity.pdbx_description
1 polymer ?
#
loop_
_entity_poly.entity_id
_entity_poly.type
_entity_poly.pdbx_seq_one_letter_code
_entity_poly.pdbx_strand_id
1 'polypeptide(L)'
;MQTTAPMPAESAAAVTGDVARSTTRTSTSTTAGTPLVSVQGLTMAFGRRVLQRDLNFDIRSGEVLAIVGGSGCGKSTLLRHLIGLQEPAAGRVLYGEHDLYASDPATLARLRREFGVTFQAGALWSSMTVGENVMLPLQMFSPLSAAQREQEARFKLALVGLAASFDAEPAALSGGMKKRAAIARALALDPALLFLDEPSAGLDPLTSADLDELILHLRNDLGTTVVMVSHELESIYAVADRLLFLDAATQTMTALGPPRELQLDGPPTVQAFLRRGAPAPTAAAEGQTP
;
A
#
# COMPACT_ATOMS: atom_id res chain seq x y z
N MET A 1 12.22 -66.97 47.87
CA MET A 1 12.43 -67.54 46.53
C MET A 1 11.18 -67.16 45.71
N GLN A 2 11.20 -66.09 45.04
CA GLN A 2 10.22 -65.76 43.98
C GLN A 2 10.92 -64.81 42.96
N THR A 3 11.13 -65.41 41.80
CA THR A 3 11.80 -64.84 40.63
C THR A 3 10.83 -63.91 39.95
N THR A 4 11.17 -62.61 39.83
CA THR A 4 10.45 -61.64 39.01
C THR A 4 11.21 -61.42 37.70
N ALA A 5 10.52 -61.76 36.62
CA ALA A 5 10.99 -61.54 35.25
C ALA A 5 10.94 -60.09 34.87
N PRO A 6 11.81 -59.60 33.96
CA PRO A 6 11.78 -58.20 33.50
C PRO A 6 10.74 -57.99 32.41
N MET A 7 10.01 -56.86 32.51
CA MET A 7 9.11 -56.35 31.47
C MET A 7 9.90 -55.73 30.29
N PRO A 8 9.39 -55.82 29.07
CA PRO A 8 10.03 -55.24 27.90
C PRO A 8 9.82 -53.73 27.80
N ALA A 9 10.86 -53.05 27.30
CA ALA A 9 10.86 -51.62 27.01
C ALA A 9 9.91 -51.29 25.86
N GLU A 10 8.95 -50.42 26.11
CA GLU A 10 8.08 -49.84 25.10
C GLU A 10 8.84 -48.73 24.35
N SER A 11 8.91 -48.90 23.05
CA SER A 11 9.49 -48.00 22.07
C SER A 11 8.68 -46.69 22.01
N ALA A 12 9.31 -45.57 22.35
CA ALA A 12 8.77 -44.22 22.11
C ALA A 12 8.75 -43.94 20.61
N ALA A 13 7.61 -44.13 19.98
CA ALA A 13 7.38 -43.64 18.62
C ALA A 13 7.24 -42.10 18.64
N ALA A 14 8.20 -41.42 18.03
CA ALA A 14 8.17 -40.00 17.76
C ALA A 14 7.01 -39.69 16.80
N VAL A 15 5.96 -39.01 17.30
CA VAL A 15 4.92 -38.45 16.47
C VAL A 15 5.45 -37.11 15.92
N THR A 16 6.09 -37.19 14.75
CA THR A 16 6.30 -36.00 13.90
C THR A 16 4.98 -35.62 13.26
N GLY A 17 4.21 -34.77 13.95
CA GLY A 17 3.03 -34.14 13.40
C GLY A 17 3.44 -33.08 12.37
N ASP A 18 3.38 -33.45 11.11
CA ASP A 18 3.48 -32.55 9.96
C ASP A 18 2.25 -31.65 9.95
N VAL A 19 2.39 -30.45 10.53
CA VAL A 19 1.38 -29.38 10.40
C VAL A 19 1.61 -28.71 9.06
N ALA A 20 1.23 -29.39 7.98
CA ALA A 20 1.06 -28.78 6.69
C ALA A 20 -0.04 -27.72 6.80
N ARG A 21 0.35 -26.46 6.96
CA ARG A 21 -0.55 -25.30 6.80
C ARG A 21 -1.01 -25.28 5.36
N SER A 22 -2.14 -25.92 5.09
CA SER A 22 -2.91 -25.72 3.86
C SER A 22 -3.56 -24.33 3.94
N THR A 23 -2.78 -23.27 3.73
CA THR A 23 -3.32 -22.02 3.24
C THR A 23 -3.66 -22.27 1.78
N THR A 24 -4.85 -22.77 1.53
CA THR A 24 -5.44 -22.74 0.22
C THR A 24 -5.69 -21.26 -0.11
N ARG A 25 -4.64 -20.56 -0.52
CA ARG A 25 -4.80 -19.38 -1.37
C ARG A 25 -5.53 -19.91 -2.60
N THR A 26 -6.82 -19.64 -2.67
CA THR A 26 -7.48 -19.66 -3.95
C THR A 26 -6.78 -18.58 -4.76
N SER A 27 -5.73 -18.98 -5.49
CA SER A 27 -5.13 -18.17 -6.52
C SER A 27 -6.21 -18.03 -7.59
N THR A 28 -7.11 -17.06 -7.41
CA THR A 28 -7.78 -16.46 -8.53
C THR A 28 -6.64 -15.93 -9.39
N SER A 29 -6.31 -16.66 -10.44
CA SER A 29 -5.45 -16.18 -11.52
C SER A 29 -6.14 -14.95 -12.10
N THR A 30 -5.86 -13.78 -11.50
CA THR A 30 -6.28 -12.50 -12.04
C THR A 30 -5.50 -12.36 -13.34
N THR A 31 -6.15 -12.65 -14.44
CA THR A 31 -5.65 -12.41 -15.79
C THR A 31 -5.16 -10.98 -15.83
N ALA A 32 -3.93 -10.77 -16.29
CA ALA A 32 -3.36 -9.44 -16.48
C ALA A 32 -4.34 -8.58 -17.32
N GLY A 33 -5.05 -7.66 -16.66
CA GLY A 33 -6.04 -6.82 -17.31
C GLY A 33 -7.33 -6.55 -16.57
N THR A 34 -7.73 -7.36 -15.59
CA THR A 34 -8.94 -7.06 -14.80
C THR A 34 -8.63 -6.01 -13.75
N PRO A 35 -9.33 -4.86 -13.73
CA PRO A 35 -9.11 -3.82 -12.71
C PRO A 35 -9.51 -4.32 -11.32
N LEU A 36 -8.64 -4.08 -10.32
CA LEU A 36 -8.95 -4.31 -8.92
C LEU A 36 -9.94 -3.27 -8.40
N VAL A 37 -9.76 -2.01 -8.82
CA VAL A 37 -10.66 -0.90 -8.54
C VAL A 37 -10.94 -0.14 -9.83
N SER A 38 -12.20 0.19 -10.09
CA SER A 38 -12.60 1.03 -11.23
C SER A 38 -13.30 2.30 -10.75
N VAL A 39 -12.84 3.44 -11.24
CA VAL A 39 -13.40 4.76 -10.95
C VAL A 39 -14.12 5.27 -12.19
N GLN A 40 -15.41 5.60 -12.04
CA GLN A 40 -16.28 5.94 -13.16
C GLN A 40 -17.00 7.29 -12.91
N GLY A 41 -16.68 8.30 -13.71
CA GLY A 41 -17.30 9.61 -13.68
C GLY A 41 -17.20 10.31 -12.33
N LEU A 42 -16.16 10.02 -11.54
CA LEU A 42 -16.05 10.51 -10.16
C LEU A 42 -15.91 12.03 -10.12
N THR A 43 -16.79 12.68 -9.38
CA THR A 43 -16.76 14.14 -9.13
C THR A 43 -16.54 14.40 -7.64
N MET A 44 -15.46 15.12 -7.34
CA MET A 44 -15.09 15.53 -5.99
C MET A 44 -15.48 16.99 -5.76
N ALA A 45 -16.28 17.27 -4.73
CA ALA A 45 -16.71 18.63 -4.42
C ALA A 45 -16.81 18.86 -2.90
N PHE A 46 -16.64 20.11 -2.48
CA PHE A 46 -16.96 20.63 -1.15
C PHE A 46 -18.05 21.68 -1.27
N GLY A 47 -19.28 21.31 -0.96
CA GLY A 47 -20.45 22.15 -1.19
C GLY A 47 -20.57 22.49 -2.69
N ARG A 48 -20.51 23.80 -3.03
CA ARG A 48 -20.57 24.25 -4.43
C ARG A 48 -19.24 24.26 -5.18
N ARG A 49 -18.12 24.04 -4.46
CA ARG A 49 -16.78 24.07 -5.05
C ARG A 49 -16.39 22.68 -5.54
N VAL A 50 -16.37 22.52 -6.86
CA VAL A 50 -15.82 21.32 -7.50
C VAL A 50 -14.30 21.38 -7.46
N LEU A 51 -13.66 20.30 -7.00
CA LEU A 51 -12.21 20.13 -7.04
C LEU A 51 -11.78 19.42 -8.32
N GLN A 52 -12.43 18.30 -8.61
CA GLN A 52 -12.19 17.48 -9.79
C GLN A 52 -13.52 16.92 -10.28
N ARG A 53 -13.65 16.71 -11.58
CA ARG A 53 -14.84 16.19 -12.21
C ARG A 53 -14.50 15.11 -13.23
N ASP A 54 -15.45 14.20 -13.42
CA ASP A 54 -15.40 13.18 -14.47
C ASP A 54 -14.09 12.38 -14.50
N LEU A 55 -13.61 11.95 -13.31
CA LEU A 55 -12.44 11.11 -13.22
C LEU A 55 -12.81 9.68 -13.62
N ASN A 56 -12.07 9.13 -14.59
CA ASN A 56 -12.29 7.79 -15.15
C ASN A 56 -10.94 7.08 -15.24
N PHE A 57 -10.68 6.08 -14.38
CA PHE A 57 -9.46 5.31 -14.39
C PHE A 57 -9.63 3.99 -13.63
N ASP A 58 -8.70 3.06 -13.87
CA ASP A 58 -8.63 1.78 -13.18
C ASP A 58 -7.33 1.64 -12.41
N ILE A 59 -7.39 0.93 -11.27
CA ILE A 59 -6.23 0.44 -10.52
C ILE A 59 -6.10 -1.04 -10.83
N ARG A 60 -4.95 -1.44 -11.38
CA ARG A 60 -4.69 -2.81 -11.82
C ARG A 60 -4.02 -3.61 -10.70
N SER A 61 -4.32 -4.90 -10.63
CA SER A 61 -3.67 -5.78 -9.66
C SER A 61 -2.16 -5.84 -9.88
N GLY A 62 -1.39 -5.71 -8.79
CA GLY A 62 0.07 -5.82 -8.79
C GLY A 62 0.81 -4.62 -9.39
N GLU A 63 0.14 -3.47 -9.59
CA GLU A 63 0.81 -2.23 -10.02
C GLU A 63 1.09 -1.30 -8.84
N VAL A 64 2.02 -0.37 -9.04
CA VAL A 64 2.19 0.85 -8.26
C VAL A 64 1.63 2.02 -9.07
N LEU A 65 0.48 2.56 -8.65
CA LEU A 65 -0.14 3.75 -9.24
C LEU A 65 0.20 4.99 -8.41
N ALA A 66 0.90 5.96 -8.98
CA ALA A 66 1.16 7.24 -8.33
C ALA A 66 0.08 8.28 -8.70
N ILE A 67 -0.57 8.86 -7.71
CA ILE A 67 -1.49 10.01 -7.88
C ILE A 67 -0.70 11.29 -7.64
N VAL A 68 -0.57 12.11 -8.66
CA VAL A 68 0.27 13.32 -8.65
C VAL A 68 -0.50 14.54 -9.14
N GLY A 69 0.09 15.73 -8.97
CA GLY A 69 -0.50 17.00 -9.39
C GLY A 69 -0.10 18.14 -8.46
N GLY A 70 -0.45 19.36 -8.83
CA GLY A 70 -0.14 20.56 -8.06
C GLY A 70 -0.72 20.54 -6.63
N SER A 71 -0.21 21.45 -5.78
CA SER A 71 -0.77 21.60 -4.42
C SER A 71 -2.26 21.98 -4.51
N GLY A 72 -3.08 21.36 -3.67
CA GLY A 72 -4.52 21.65 -3.61
C GLY A 72 -5.36 21.09 -4.78
N CYS A 73 -4.80 20.33 -5.74
CA CYS A 73 -5.58 19.71 -6.82
C CYS A 73 -6.51 18.58 -6.38
N GLY A 74 -6.40 18.10 -5.12
CA GLY A 74 -7.32 17.11 -4.58
C GLY A 74 -6.77 15.69 -4.45
N LYS A 75 -5.44 15.45 -4.48
CA LYS A 75 -4.83 14.12 -4.38
C LYS A 75 -5.28 13.33 -3.15
N SER A 76 -5.08 13.88 -1.95
CA SER A 76 -5.52 13.23 -0.69
C SER A 76 -7.03 13.18 -0.57
N THR A 77 -7.77 14.06 -1.26
CA THR A 77 -9.24 14.00 -1.35
C THR A 77 -9.66 12.81 -2.21
N LEU A 78 -9.01 12.61 -3.37
CA LEU A 78 -9.25 11.42 -4.21
C LEU A 78 -8.98 10.15 -3.41
N LEU A 79 -7.86 10.08 -2.70
CA LEU A 79 -7.56 8.93 -1.84
C LEU A 79 -8.68 8.68 -0.82
N ARG A 80 -9.22 9.73 -0.17
CA ARG A 80 -10.35 9.59 0.77
C ARG A 80 -11.62 9.05 0.11
N HIS A 81 -11.88 9.41 -1.14
CA HIS A 81 -12.99 8.83 -1.91
C HIS A 81 -12.71 7.36 -2.24
N LEU A 82 -11.48 6.99 -2.63
CA LEU A 82 -11.14 5.60 -2.94
C LEU A 82 -11.29 4.67 -1.74
N ILE A 83 -11.00 5.13 -0.52
CA ILE A 83 -11.09 4.32 0.71
C ILE A 83 -12.43 4.46 1.45
N GLY A 84 -13.40 5.15 0.90
CA GLY A 84 -14.76 5.28 1.47
C GLY A 84 -14.83 6.16 2.73
N LEU A 85 -13.89 7.12 2.90
CA LEU A 85 -13.95 8.12 3.99
C LEU A 85 -14.74 9.37 3.61
N GLN A 86 -14.95 9.60 2.33
CA GLN A 86 -15.69 10.75 1.84
C GLN A 86 -16.49 10.34 0.60
N GLU A 87 -17.81 10.52 0.64
CA GLU A 87 -18.68 10.22 -0.49
C GLU A 87 -18.48 11.26 -1.61
N PRO A 88 -18.38 10.82 -2.87
CA PRO A 88 -18.25 11.73 -4.01
C PRO A 88 -19.56 12.46 -4.31
N ALA A 89 -19.47 13.64 -4.95
CA ALA A 89 -20.64 14.37 -5.39
C ALA A 89 -21.37 13.69 -6.56
N ALA A 90 -20.65 12.90 -7.37
CA ALA A 90 -21.18 12.05 -8.44
C ALA A 90 -20.15 11.00 -8.82
N GLY A 91 -20.59 9.99 -9.57
CA GLY A 91 -19.76 8.88 -10.06
C GLY A 91 -19.70 7.71 -9.08
N ARG A 92 -18.81 6.73 -9.37
CA ARG A 92 -18.73 5.47 -8.65
C ARG A 92 -17.28 5.06 -8.41
N VAL A 93 -17.07 4.31 -7.32
CA VAL A 93 -15.82 3.59 -7.02
C VAL A 93 -16.17 2.12 -6.85
N LEU A 94 -15.74 1.30 -7.78
CA LEU A 94 -16.07 -0.13 -7.82
C LEU A 94 -14.86 -0.95 -7.38
N TYR A 95 -15.03 -1.81 -6.39
CA TYR A 95 -14.09 -2.87 -6.00
C TYR A 95 -14.61 -4.19 -6.59
N GLY A 96 -13.99 -4.63 -7.69
CA GLY A 96 -14.59 -5.67 -8.52
C GLY A 96 -15.98 -5.25 -9.01
N GLU A 97 -17.02 -6.00 -8.62
CA GLU A 97 -18.42 -5.69 -8.97
C GLU A 97 -19.16 -4.84 -7.91
N HIS A 98 -18.51 -4.55 -6.77
CA HIS A 98 -19.15 -3.87 -5.64
C HIS A 98 -18.90 -2.35 -5.67
N ASP A 99 -19.97 -1.58 -5.75
CA ASP A 99 -19.90 -0.12 -5.58
C ASP A 99 -19.68 0.23 -4.10
N LEU A 100 -18.57 0.92 -3.80
CA LEU A 100 -18.17 1.25 -2.43
C LEU A 100 -19.24 2.06 -1.68
N TYR A 101 -20.00 2.90 -2.38
CA TYR A 101 -20.98 3.80 -1.79
C TYR A 101 -22.42 3.32 -1.89
N ALA A 102 -22.70 2.33 -2.75
CA ALA A 102 -24.01 1.71 -2.88
C ALA A 102 -24.09 0.34 -2.20
N SER A 103 -23.00 -0.15 -1.61
CA SER A 103 -22.94 -1.43 -0.92
C SER A 103 -23.64 -1.38 0.45
N ASP A 104 -24.23 -2.49 0.85
CA ASP A 104 -24.76 -2.67 2.20
C ASP A 104 -23.62 -2.65 3.27
N PRO A 105 -23.97 -2.43 4.56
CA PRO A 105 -22.95 -2.30 5.62
C PRO A 105 -22.03 -3.52 5.78
N ALA A 106 -22.54 -4.75 5.52
CA ALA A 106 -21.73 -5.96 5.66
C ALA A 106 -20.71 -6.07 4.52
N THR A 107 -21.14 -5.81 3.28
CA THR A 107 -20.28 -5.73 2.11
C THR A 107 -19.22 -4.63 2.28
N LEU A 108 -19.62 -3.44 2.72
CA LEU A 108 -18.70 -2.33 2.99
C LEU A 108 -17.66 -2.69 4.06
N ALA A 109 -18.08 -3.35 5.14
CA ALA A 109 -17.15 -3.82 6.18
C ALA A 109 -16.17 -4.89 5.67
N ARG A 110 -16.56 -5.71 4.70
CA ARG A 110 -15.69 -6.68 4.02
C ARG A 110 -14.70 -5.96 3.12
N LEU A 111 -15.16 -5.06 2.24
CA LEU A 111 -14.30 -4.29 1.32
C LEU A 111 -13.22 -3.51 2.07
N ARG A 112 -13.55 -2.88 3.21
CA ARG A 112 -12.59 -2.13 4.03
C ARG A 112 -11.49 -2.98 4.65
N ARG A 113 -11.58 -4.30 4.64
CA ARG A 113 -10.51 -5.21 5.06
C ARG A 113 -9.61 -5.66 3.90
N GLU A 114 -10.04 -5.44 2.66
CA GLU A 114 -9.30 -5.81 1.45
C GLU A 114 -8.19 -4.80 1.11
N PHE A 115 -8.18 -3.63 1.79
CA PHE A 115 -7.13 -2.64 1.61
C PHE A 115 -6.56 -2.11 2.93
N GLY A 116 -5.27 -1.79 2.93
CA GLY A 116 -4.57 -1.10 4.01
C GLY A 116 -4.37 0.37 3.68
N VAL A 117 -4.29 1.22 4.70
CA VAL A 117 -4.12 2.67 4.52
C VAL A 117 -3.04 3.20 5.44
N THR A 118 -2.14 4.04 4.91
CA THR A 118 -1.29 4.91 5.70
C THR A 118 -1.59 6.37 5.39
N PHE A 119 -1.55 7.22 6.41
CA PHE A 119 -1.68 8.66 6.27
C PHE A 119 -0.33 9.33 6.44
N GLN A 120 -0.19 10.55 5.95
CA GLN A 120 1.06 11.32 5.92
C GLN A 120 1.84 11.32 7.25
N ALA A 121 1.16 11.44 8.40
CA ALA A 121 1.77 11.40 9.73
C ALA A 121 1.96 9.98 10.31
N GLY A 122 1.67 8.90 9.54
CA GLY A 122 1.70 7.51 10.00
C GLY A 122 0.53 7.13 10.91
N ALA A 123 -0.06 8.07 11.64
CA ALA A 123 -1.23 7.92 12.53
C ALA A 123 -1.10 6.75 13.53
N LEU A 124 0.10 6.48 14.05
CA LEU A 124 0.30 5.50 15.12
C LEU A 124 -0.29 6.02 16.43
N TRP A 125 -0.92 5.14 17.19
CA TRP A 125 -1.41 5.45 18.53
C TRP A 125 -0.22 5.58 19.48
N SER A 126 -0.02 6.77 20.02
CA SER A 126 1.11 7.08 20.91
C SER A 126 1.05 6.39 22.28
N SER A 127 -0.13 5.94 22.69
CA SER A 127 -0.36 5.19 23.93
C SER A 127 -0.16 3.68 23.81
N MET A 128 0.24 3.21 22.63
CA MET A 128 0.48 1.80 22.30
C MET A 128 1.91 1.62 21.82
N THR A 129 2.51 0.46 22.12
CA THR A 129 3.78 0.08 21.49
C THR A 129 3.62 -0.09 19.97
N VAL A 130 4.72 -0.20 19.25
CA VAL A 130 4.72 -0.46 17.80
C VAL A 130 4.04 -1.79 17.49
N GLY A 131 4.33 -2.84 18.26
CA GLY A 131 3.69 -4.14 18.14
C GLY A 131 2.18 -4.08 18.38
N GLU A 132 1.74 -3.38 19.43
CA GLU A 132 0.32 -3.19 19.73
C GLU A 132 -0.41 -2.43 18.61
N ASN A 133 0.24 -1.42 18.02
CA ASN A 133 -0.30 -0.72 16.85
C ASN A 133 -0.54 -1.68 15.67
N VAL A 134 0.40 -2.60 15.39
CA VAL A 134 0.25 -3.58 14.31
C VAL A 134 -0.76 -4.67 14.68
N MET A 135 -0.85 -5.06 15.95
CA MET A 135 -1.85 -6.03 16.41
C MET A 135 -3.28 -5.49 16.41
N LEU A 136 -3.49 -4.17 16.47
CA LEU A 136 -4.82 -3.58 16.60
C LEU A 136 -5.81 -4.03 15.50
N PRO A 137 -5.50 -3.98 14.21
CA PRO A 137 -6.38 -4.50 13.16
C PRO A 137 -6.66 -6.01 13.31
N LEU A 138 -5.65 -6.79 13.73
CA LEU A 138 -5.81 -8.22 13.98
C LEU A 138 -6.75 -8.50 15.15
N GLN A 139 -6.71 -7.69 16.21
CA GLN A 139 -7.61 -7.81 17.35
C GLN A 139 -9.07 -7.53 16.96
N MET A 140 -9.27 -6.53 16.09
CA MET A 140 -10.62 -6.10 15.69
C MET A 140 -11.26 -7.01 14.64
N PHE A 141 -10.46 -7.59 13.73
CA PHE A 141 -10.99 -8.16 12.48
C PHE A 141 -10.50 -9.57 12.18
N SER A 142 -9.66 -10.19 13.00
CA SER A 142 -9.23 -11.58 12.79
C SER A 142 -9.70 -12.52 13.93
N PRO A 143 -9.88 -13.81 13.64
CA PRO A 143 -10.20 -14.81 14.66
C PRO A 143 -8.96 -15.33 15.42
N LEU A 144 -7.77 -14.76 15.19
CA LEU A 144 -6.50 -15.22 15.74
C LEU A 144 -6.48 -15.10 17.28
N SER A 145 -5.84 -16.05 17.95
CA SER A 145 -5.54 -15.97 19.37
C SER A 145 -4.51 -14.86 19.66
N ALA A 146 -4.36 -14.43 20.92
CA ALA A 146 -3.40 -13.40 21.31
C ALA A 146 -1.97 -13.74 20.86
N ALA A 147 -1.52 -14.99 21.09
CA ALA A 147 -0.19 -15.43 20.67
C ALA A 147 -0.01 -15.43 19.14
N GLN A 148 -1.03 -15.81 18.38
CA GLN A 148 -0.98 -15.77 16.93
C GLN A 148 -0.94 -14.33 16.40
N ARG A 149 -1.71 -13.40 17.00
CA ARG A 149 -1.68 -11.97 16.64
C ARG A 149 -0.30 -11.35 16.89
N GLU A 150 0.33 -11.71 18.02
CA GLU A 150 1.69 -11.26 18.31
C GLU A 150 2.69 -11.81 17.28
N GLN A 151 2.63 -13.09 16.96
CA GLN A 151 3.49 -13.71 15.95
C GLN A 151 3.33 -13.02 14.59
N GLU A 152 2.08 -12.76 14.20
CA GLU A 152 1.77 -12.08 12.93
C GLU A 152 2.29 -10.64 12.91
N ALA A 153 2.09 -9.89 14.00
CA ALA A 153 2.60 -8.53 14.11
C ALA A 153 4.14 -8.47 14.06
N ARG A 154 4.83 -9.40 14.73
CA ARG A 154 6.29 -9.53 14.64
C ARG A 154 6.74 -9.83 13.21
N PHE A 155 6.01 -10.69 12.50
CA PHE A 155 6.27 -10.96 11.08
C PHE A 155 6.09 -9.71 10.21
N LYS A 156 4.99 -8.95 10.37
CA LYS A 156 4.79 -7.69 9.62
C LYS A 156 5.86 -6.64 9.92
N LEU A 157 6.29 -6.55 11.18
CA LEU A 157 7.39 -5.67 11.54
C LEU A 157 8.73 -6.11 10.93
N ALA A 158 8.98 -7.41 10.85
CA ALA A 158 10.18 -7.93 10.17
C ALA A 158 10.17 -7.60 8.67
N LEU A 159 9.02 -7.70 7.98
CA LEU A 159 8.87 -7.33 6.57
C LEU A 159 9.28 -5.89 6.27
N VAL A 160 9.04 -4.98 7.21
CA VAL A 160 9.39 -3.57 7.05
C VAL A 160 10.73 -3.19 7.71
N GLY A 161 11.53 -4.18 8.15
CA GLY A 161 12.84 -3.97 8.75
C GLY A 161 12.79 -3.46 10.21
N LEU A 162 11.69 -3.69 10.93
CA LEU A 162 11.47 -3.22 12.31
C LEU A 162 11.31 -4.36 13.32
N ALA A 163 11.90 -5.52 13.07
CA ALA A 163 11.77 -6.71 13.94
C ALA A 163 12.12 -6.44 15.41
N ALA A 164 13.14 -5.59 15.67
CA ALA A 164 13.59 -5.23 17.02
C ALA A 164 12.74 -4.15 17.71
N SER A 165 11.76 -3.57 17.02
CA SER A 165 11.00 -2.40 17.52
C SER A 165 9.62 -2.75 18.06
N PHE A 166 9.31 -4.04 18.30
CA PHE A 166 7.99 -4.48 18.71
C PHE A 166 7.52 -3.81 20.00
N ASP A 167 8.40 -3.76 21.01
CA ASP A 167 8.09 -3.20 22.35
C ASP A 167 8.40 -1.70 22.47
N ALA A 168 8.88 -1.07 21.39
CA ALA A 168 9.20 0.36 21.38
C ALA A 168 7.92 1.22 21.35
N GLU A 169 7.98 2.39 21.95
CA GLU A 169 6.95 3.41 21.80
C GLU A 169 7.12 4.17 20.47
N PRO A 170 6.04 4.61 19.80
CA PRO A 170 6.14 5.40 18.58
C PRO A 170 7.01 6.66 18.72
N ALA A 171 7.06 7.25 19.93
CA ALA A 171 7.89 8.43 20.22
C ALA A 171 9.39 8.16 20.04
N ALA A 172 9.85 6.93 20.30
CA ALA A 172 11.24 6.52 20.18
C ALA A 172 11.69 6.27 18.74
N LEU A 173 10.77 6.20 17.78
CA LEU A 173 11.07 5.92 16.38
C LEU A 173 11.49 7.18 15.61
N SER A 174 12.43 7.04 14.66
CA SER A 174 12.70 8.05 13.64
C SER A 174 11.48 8.26 12.72
N GLY A 175 11.48 9.32 11.90
CA GLY A 175 10.42 9.59 10.94
C GLY A 175 10.20 8.43 9.96
N GLY A 176 11.27 7.89 9.38
CA GLY A 176 11.23 6.74 8.48
C GLY A 176 10.74 5.46 9.17
N MET A 177 11.20 5.19 10.41
CA MET A 177 10.69 4.05 11.18
C MET A 177 9.19 4.16 11.49
N LYS A 178 8.69 5.36 11.80
CA LYS A 178 7.24 5.59 12.00
C LYS A 178 6.43 5.26 10.74
N LYS A 179 6.92 5.66 9.57
CA LYS A 179 6.27 5.37 8.28
C LYS A 179 6.29 3.87 7.97
N ARG A 180 7.41 3.20 8.19
CA ARG A 180 7.51 1.74 8.04
C ARG A 180 6.58 1.00 9.02
N ALA A 181 6.48 1.43 10.26
CA ALA A 181 5.56 0.85 11.25
C ALA A 181 4.07 1.05 10.84
N ALA A 182 3.73 2.21 10.26
CA ALA A 182 2.40 2.45 9.72
C ALA A 182 2.08 1.53 8.53
N ILE A 183 3.06 1.25 7.67
CA ILE A 183 2.93 0.25 6.59
C ILE A 183 2.74 -1.15 7.17
N ALA A 184 3.51 -1.55 8.19
CA ALA A 184 3.33 -2.85 8.86
C ALA A 184 1.92 -3.01 9.42
N ARG A 185 1.36 -1.96 10.05
CA ARG A 185 -0.03 -1.95 10.53
C ARG A 185 -1.03 -2.04 9.38
N ALA A 186 -0.80 -1.34 8.27
CA ALA A 186 -1.66 -1.40 7.09
C ALA A 186 -1.64 -2.79 6.45
N LEU A 187 -0.53 -3.53 6.55
CA LEU A 187 -0.36 -4.89 6.06
C LEU A 187 -0.91 -5.97 7.01
N ALA A 188 -1.37 -5.61 8.22
CA ALA A 188 -1.71 -6.58 9.27
C ALA A 188 -2.76 -7.63 8.83
N LEU A 189 -3.72 -7.26 8.00
CA LEU A 189 -4.78 -8.14 7.49
C LEU A 189 -4.48 -8.76 6.11
N ASP A 190 -3.23 -8.72 5.64
CA ASP A 190 -2.81 -9.19 4.31
C ASP A 190 -3.65 -8.61 3.15
N PRO A 191 -3.83 -7.27 3.08
CA PRO A 191 -4.64 -6.66 2.06
C PRO A 191 -4.02 -6.82 0.67
N ALA A 192 -4.87 -6.96 -0.36
CA ALA A 192 -4.42 -6.99 -1.75
C ALA A 192 -4.01 -5.60 -2.27
N LEU A 193 -4.43 -4.53 -1.58
CA LEU A 193 -4.23 -3.14 -2.00
C LEU A 193 -3.78 -2.27 -0.82
N LEU A 194 -2.75 -1.45 -1.03
CA LEU A 194 -2.29 -0.44 -0.07
C LEU A 194 -2.49 0.96 -0.63
N PHE A 195 -3.03 1.84 0.20
CA PHE A 195 -3.08 3.28 -0.04
C PHE A 195 -2.06 4.00 0.85
N LEU A 196 -1.12 4.72 0.23
CA LEU A 196 -0.05 5.43 0.91
C LEU A 196 -0.18 6.94 0.62
N ASP A 197 -0.51 7.73 1.63
CA ASP A 197 -0.59 9.20 1.49
C ASP A 197 0.74 9.83 1.88
N GLU A 198 1.50 10.33 0.89
CA GLU A 198 2.81 10.99 1.04
C GLU A 198 3.81 10.14 1.86
N PRO A 199 4.12 8.89 1.43
CA PRO A 199 4.91 7.97 2.24
C PRO A 199 6.34 8.45 2.51
N SER A 200 7.00 9.12 1.57
CA SER A 200 8.37 9.61 1.66
C SER A 200 8.48 11.06 2.18
N ALA A 201 7.36 11.79 2.29
CA ALA A 201 7.40 13.20 2.66
C ALA A 201 8.13 13.46 3.98
N GLY A 202 9.10 14.39 3.95
CA GLY A 202 9.90 14.79 5.11
C GLY A 202 10.97 13.79 5.54
N LEU A 203 11.28 12.80 4.72
CA LEU A 203 12.44 11.92 4.88
C LEU A 203 13.65 12.50 4.17
N ASP A 204 14.84 12.13 4.64
CA ASP A 204 16.07 12.36 3.89
C ASP A 204 16.14 11.43 2.65
N PRO A 205 16.95 11.75 1.64
CA PRO A 205 16.99 10.98 0.40
C PRO A 205 17.30 9.49 0.56
N LEU A 206 18.19 9.14 1.51
CA LEU A 206 18.58 7.75 1.74
C LEU A 206 17.40 6.95 2.36
N THR A 207 16.78 7.51 3.39
CA THR A 207 15.59 6.90 4.03
C THR A 207 14.40 6.81 3.07
N SER A 208 14.28 7.78 2.13
CA SER A 208 13.25 7.74 1.07
C SER A 208 13.52 6.59 0.10
N ALA A 209 14.76 6.43 -0.36
CA ALA A 209 15.14 5.32 -1.24
C ALA A 209 14.92 3.96 -0.59
N ASP A 210 15.26 3.80 0.68
CA ASP A 210 14.96 2.57 1.44
C ASP A 210 13.46 2.27 1.53
N LEU A 211 12.61 3.32 1.58
CA LEU A 211 11.17 3.15 1.59
C LEU A 211 10.63 2.77 0.21
N ASP A 212 11.21 3.31 -0.85
CA ASP A 212 10.91 2.97 -2.23
C ASP A 212 11.25 1.48 -2.50
N GLU A 213 12.40 1.00 -2.03
CA GLU A 213 12.76 -0.42 -2.10
C GLU A 213 11.74 -1.31 -1.36
N LEU A 214 11.27 -0.88 -0.19
CA LEU A 214 10.22 -1.59 0.53
C LEU A 214 8.93 -1.66 -0.29
N ILE A 215 8.49 -0.57 -0.92
CA ILE A 215 7.30 -0.54 -1.76
C ILE A 215 7.45 -1.52 -2.94
N LEU A 216 8.61 -1.53 -3.60
CA LEU A 216 8.89 -2.48 -4.67
C LEU A 216 8.89 -3.94 -4.19
N HIS A 217 9.41 -4.21 -3.00
CA HIS A 217 9.39 -5.54 -2.37
C HIS A 217 7.96 -6.01 -2.12
N LEU A 218 7.11 -5.15 -1.55
CA LEU A 218 5.69 -5.46 -1.32
C LEU A 218 4.96 -5.80 -2.62
N ARG A 219 5.24 -5.04 -3.68
CA ARG A 219 4.66 -5.27 -5.01
C ARG A 219 5.20 -6.53 -5.66
N ASN A 220 6.53 -6.72 -5.72
CA ASN A 220 7.17 -7.79 -6.48
C ASN A 220 7.06 -9.16 -5.81
N ASP A 221 7.26 -9.22 -4.49
CA ASP A 221 7.36 -10.47 -3.76
C ASP A 221 6.04 -10.91 -3.14
N LEU A 222 5.20 -9.94 -2.73
CA LEU A 222 3.90 -10.22 -2.13
C LEU A 222 2.73 -10.02 -3.11
N GLY A 223 2.98 -9.45 -4.29
CA GLY A 223 1.93 -9.15 -5.27
C GLY A 223 0.95 -8.06 -4.81
N THR A 224 1.36 -7.24 -3.84
CA THR A 224 0.52 -6.18 -3.29
C THR A 224 0.38 -5.04 -4.31
N THR A 225 -0.84 -4.62 -4.57
CA THR A 225 -1.11 -3.41 -5.36
C THR A 225 -0.89 -2.19 -4.49
N VAL A 226 -0.27 -1.14 -5.02
CA VAL A 226 -0.01 0.09 -4.26
C VAL A 226 -0.57 1.29 -4.99
N VAL A 227 -1.33 2.12 -4.29
CA VAL A 227 -1.73 3.45 -4.73
C VAL A 227 -1.07 4.46 -3.81
N MET A 228 -0.20 5.29 -4.34
CA MET A 228 0.50 6.30 -3.56
C MET A 228 0.18 7.71 -4.03
N VAL A 229 -0.08 8.60 -3.08
CA VAL A 229 -0.05 10.04 -3.33
C VAL A 229 1.37 10.52 -3.08
N SER A 230 2.00 11.18 -4.05
CA SER A 230 3.33 11.75 -3.87
C SER A 230 3.54 12.99 -4.73
N HIS A 231 4.45 13.83 -4.30
CA HIS A 231 5.01 14.94 -5.06
C HIS A 231 6.53 14.81 -5.26
N GLU A 232 7.13 13.73 -4.73
CA GLU A 232 8.56 13.44 -4.81
C GLU A 232 8.86 12.69 -6.11
N LEU A 233 9.44 13.38 -7.08
CA LEU A 233 9.66 12.83 -8.42
C LEU A 233 10.63 11.67 -8.45
N GLU A 234 11.66 11.67 -7.60
CA GLU A 234 12.63 10.57 -7.50
C GLU A 234 11.92 9.26 -7.14
N SER A 235 11.09 9.27 -6.09
CA SER A 235 10.27 8.12 -5.70
C SER A 235 9.29 7.70 -6.80
N ILE A 236 8.61 8.67 -7.46
CA ILE A 236 7.68 8.37 -8.55
C ILE A 236 8.39 7.62 -9.69
N TYR A 237 9.59 8.08 -10.09
CA TYR A 237 10.37 7.40 -11.13
C TYR A 237 10.95 6.05 -10.71
N ALA A 238 11.21 5.88 -9.42
CA ALA A 238 11.75 4.64 -8.87
C ALA A 238 10.69 3.54 -8.80
N VAL A 239 9.46 3.86 -8.38
CA VAL A 239 8.50 2.81 -8.01
C VAL A 239 7.25 2.76 -8.88
N ALA A 240 6.81 3.86 -9.53
CA ALA A 240 5.51 3.90 -10.19
C ALA A 240 5.52 3.23 -11.57
N ASP A 241 4.62 2.27 -11.76
CA ASP A 241 4.32 1.70 -13.08
C ASP A 241 3.49 2.67 -13.91
N ARG A 242 2.53 3.34 -13.26
CA ARG A 242 1.66 4.35 -13.88
C ARG A 242 1.50 5.56 -12.96
N LEU A 243 1.28 6.68 -13.59
CA LEU A 243 1.05 7.97 -12.93
C LEU A 243 -0.31 8.51 -13.41
N LEU A 244 -1.15 8.90 -12.45
CA LEU A 244 -2.38 9.65 -12.66
C LEU A 244 -2.14 11.12 -12.32
N PHE A 245 -2.24 12.02 -13.29
CA PHE A 245 -2.05 13.45 -13.08
C PHE A 245 -3.39 14.18 -12.92
N LEU A 246 -3.59 14.78 -11.74
CA LEU A 246 -4.72 15.65 -11.46
C LEU A 246 -4.33 17.11 -11.73
N ASP A 247 -5.06 17.77 -12.61
CA ASP A 247 -4.85 19.18 -12.94
C ASP A 247 -5.88 20.07 -12.22
N ALA A 248 -5.39 21.05 -11.46
CA ALA A 248 -6.25 22.00 -10.76
C ALA A 248 -6.90 23.03 -11.69
N ALA A 249 -6.27 23.33 -12.84
CA ALA A 249 -6.78 24.33 -13.78
C ALA A 249 -7.98 23.78 -14.58
N THR A 250 -7.85 22.56 -15.10
CA THR A 250 -8.92 21.89 -15.85
C THR A 250 -9.93 21.19 -14.94
N GLN A 251 -9.57 20.99 -13.68
CA GLN A 251 -10.36 20.27 -12.67
C GLN A 251 -10.71 18.84 -13.12
N THR A 252 -9.77 18.16 -13.76
CA THR A 252 -9.91 16.76 -14.16
C THR A 252 -8.53 16.08 -14.24
N MET A 253 -8.52 14.77 -14.46
CA MET A 253 -7.30 14.06 -14.81
C MET A 253 -6.88 14.42 -16.25
N THR A 254 -5.62 14.75 -16.46
CA THR A 254 -5.10 15.09 -17.78
C THR A 254 -4.15 14.07 -18.37
N ALA A 255 -3.65 13.13 -17.56
CA ALA A 255 -2.80 12.04 -18.04
C ALA A 255 -2.91 10.82 -17.12
N LEU A 256 -2.74 9.64 -17.72
CA LEU A 256 -2.62 8.35 -17.05
C LEU A 256 -1.71 7.44 -17.88
N GLY A 257 -0.55 7.09 -17.37
CA GLY A 257 0.41 6.23 -18.08
C GLY A 257 1.75 6.15 -17.36
N PRO A 258 2.75 5.43 -17.95
CA PRO A 258 4.07 5.32 -17.39
C PRO A 258 4.75 6.70 -17.26
N PRO A 259 5.41 7.01 -16.12
CA PRO A 259 6.01 8.32 -15.87
C PRO A 259 6.99 8.77 -16.96
N ARG A 260 7.82 7.85 -17.46
CA ARG A 260 8.82 8.15 -18.51
C ARG A 260 8.20 8.47 -19.86
N GLU A 261 7.13 7.79 -20.24
CA GLU A 261 6.38 8.08 -21.48
C GLU A 261 5.68 9.43 -21.38
N LEU A 262 5.03 9.69 -20.24
CA LEU A 262 4.35 10.96 -19.98
C LEU A 262 5.32 12.17 -19.92
N GLN A 263 6.57 11.94 -19.52
CA GLN A 263 7.62 12.97 -19.56
C GLN A 263 7.97 13.38 -21.00
N LEU A 264 7.93 12.46 -21.95
CA LEU A 264 8.27 12.68 -23.36
C LEU A 264 7.07 13.19 -24.15
N ASP A 265 5.95 12.46 -24.08
CA ASP A 265 4.80 12.60 -24.98
C ASP A 265 3.51 13.06 -24.28
N GLY A 266 3.56 13.30 -22.95
CA GLY A 266 2.39 13.72 -22.17
C GLY A 266 1.98 15.19 -22.46
N PRO A 267 0.85 15.63 -21.89
CA PRO A 267 0.44 17.03 -21.95
C PRO A 267 1.52 17.99 -21.42
N PRO A 268 1.62 19.23 -21.93
CA PRO A 268 2.69 20.16 -21.53
C PRO A 268 2.81 20.42 -20.03
N THR A 269 1.69 20.47 -19.32
CA THR A 269 1.64 20.62 -17.86
C THR A 269 2.27 19.42 -17.14
N VAL A 270 2.00 18.21 -17.63
CA VAL A 270 2.54 16.95 -17.10
C VAL A 270 4.03 16.86 -17.37
N GLN A 271 4.47 17.16 -18.61
CA GLN A 271 5.88 17.22 -18.95
C GLN A 271 6.64 18.23 -18.10
N ALA A 272 6.09 19.44 -17.91
CA ALA A 272 6.70 20.47 -17.07
C ALA A 272 6.80 20.05 -15.60
N PHE A 273 5.83 19.30 -15.10
CA PHE A 273 5.89 18.73 -13.75
C PHE A 273 6.99 17.66 -13.65
N LEU A 274 7.02 16.72 -14.56
CA LEU A 274 7.95 15.59 -14.54
C LEU A 274 9.40 15.98 -14.83
N ARG A 275 9.66 17.05 -15.60
CA ARG A 275 11.02 17.53 -15.89
C ARG A 275 11.71 18.24 -14.71
N ARG A 276 10.97 18.75 -13.74
CA ARG A 276 11.54 19.44 -12.58
C ARG A 276 12.35 18.54 -11.65
N GLY A 277 12.17 17.23 -11.73
CA GLY A 277 12.89 16.23 -10.93
C GLY A 277 13.61 15.19 -11.77
N ALA A 278 13.72 15.35 -13.09
CA ALA A 278 14.52 14.43 -13.89
C ALA A 278 16.00 14.60 -13.53
N PRO A 279 16.73 13.50 -13.19
CA PRO A 279 18.19 13.56 -13.13
C PRO A 279 18.69 14.08 -14.48
N ALA A 280 19.70 14.99 -14.46
CA ALA A 280 20.30 15.50 -15.66
C ALA A 280 20.68 14.33 -16.57
N PRO A 281 20.44 14.41 -17.90
CA PRO A 281 20.84 13.34 -18.81
C PRO A 281 22.31 13.09 -18.60
N THR A 282 22.68 11.87 -18.22
CA THR A 282 24.07 11.42 -18.17
C THR A 282 24.60 11.65 -19.58
N ALA A 283 25.49 12.60 -19.76
CA ALA A 283 26.15 12.85 -21.03
C ALA A 283 26.74 11.51 -21.49
N ALA A 284 26.14 10.96 -22.54
CA ALA A 284 26.70 9.81 -23.22
C ALA A 284 28.14 10.23 -23.59
N ALA A 285 29.09 9.46 -23.11
CA ALA A 285 30.49 9.64 -23.43
C ALA A 285 30.61 9.65 -24.96
N GLU A 286 30.77 10.87 -25.52
CA GLU A 286 31.20 11.00 -26.90
C GLU A 286 32.55 10.31 -26.98
N GLY A 287 32.57 9.17 -27.67
CA GLY A 287 33.76 8.40 -27.94
C GLY A 287 34.79 9.26 -28.61
N GLN A 288 35.91 9.49 -27.95
CA GLN A 288 37.15 9.81 -28.61
C GLN A 288 37.54 8.59 -29.44
N THR A 289 37.44 8.75 -30.73
CA THR A 289 38.07 7.86 -31.69
C THR A 289 39.41 8.50 -32.09
N PRO A 290 40.50 7.73 -32.20
CA PRO A 290 41.88 8.19 -32.34
C PRO A 290 42.21 8.87 -33.66
#